data_98019ac4adeba61bf695a46e0e919d2d
#
_entry.id   98019ac4adeba61bf695a46e0e919d2d
#
_cell.length_a   1.000
_cell.length_b   1.000
_cell.length_c   1.000
_cell.angle_alpha   90.00
_cell.angle_beta   90.00
_cell.angle_gamma   90.00
#
_symmetry.space_group_name_H-M   'P 1'
#
loop_
_entity.id
_entity.type
_entity.pdbx_description
1 polymer ?
#
loop_
_entity_poly.entity_id
_entity_poly.type
_entity_poly.pdbx_seq_one_letter_code
_entity_poly.pdbx_strand_id
1 'polypeptide(L)' 'MLTIKQQIKEYVDDHYRHFAFYPYDVEVENKVYSYQEYMEILGYKV' A
#
# COMPACT_ATOMS: atom_id res chain seq x y z
N MET A 1 17.87 -1.02 1.46
CA MET A 1 16.86 -0.49 0.51
C MET A 1 15.59 -1.28 0.63
N LEU A 2 14.45 -0.59 0.69
CA LEU A 2 13.17 -1.27 0.83
C LEU A 2 12.70 -1.81 -0.51
N THR A 3 12.08 -2.98 -0.47
CA THR A 3 11.43 -3.52 -1.67
C THR A 3 10.16 -2.74 -1.96
N ILE A 4 9.62 -2.90 -3.16
CA ILE A 4 8.35 -2.27 -3.51
C ILE A 4 7.27 -2.69 -2.52
N LYS A 5 7.23 -3.98 -2.18
CA LYS A 5 6.25 -4.47 -1.22
C LYS A 5 6.39 -3.77 0.12
N GLN A 6 7.61 -3.60 0.61
CA GLN A 6 7.82 -2.94 1.90
C GLN A 6 7.45 -1.47 1.85
N GLN A 7 7.75 -0.80 0.74
CA GLN A 7 7.38 0.61 0.61
C GLN A 7 5.87 0.78 0.62
N ILE A 8 5.17 -0.07 -0.11
CA ILE A 8 3.71 -0.02 -0.12
C ILE A 8 3.16 -0.31 1.26
N LYS A 9 3.69 -1.33 1.91
CA LYS A 9 3.22 -1.74 3.23
C LYS A 9 3.35 -0.60 4.23
N GLU A 10 4.51 0.05 4.24
CA GLU A 10 4.72 1.15 5.18
C GLU A 10 3.77 2.30 4.91
N TYR A 11 3.55 2.61 3.64
CA TYR A 11 2.66 3.69 3.28
C TYR A 11 1.21 3.40 3.72
N VAL A 12 0.71 2.22 3.38
CA VAL A 12 -0.69 1.91 3.69
C VAL A 12 -0.91 1.70 5.18
N ASP A 13 0.07 1.13 5.87
CA ASP A 13 -0.06 0.94 7.32
C ASP A 13 -0.08 2.28 8.03
N ASP A 14 0.78 3.21 7.61
CA ASP A 14 0.79 4.54 8.19
C ASP A 14 -0.51 5.28 7.91
N HIS A 15 -1.01 5.15 6.68
CA HIS A 15 -2.28 5.76 6.32
C HIS A 15 -3.41 5.21 7.19
N TYR A 16 -3.44 3.91 7.38
CA TYR A 16 -4.45 3.28 8.21
C TYR A 16 -4.36 3.78 9.65
N ARG A 17 -3.14 3.93 10.13
CA ARG A 17 -2.95 4.41 11.51
C ARG A 17 -3.53 5.81 11.70
N HIS A 18 -3.41 6.67 10.69
CA HIS A 18 -3.87 8.04 10.80
C HIS A 18 -5.35 8.21 10.50
N PHE A 19 -5.86 7.42 9.56
CA PHE A 19 -7.21 7.63 9.03
C PHE A 19 -8.17 6.47 9.32
N ALA A 20 -7.67 5.35 9.80
CA ALA A 20 -8.48 4.17 10.14
C ALA A 20 -9.10 3.51 8.91
N PHE A 21 -8.53 3.76 7.73
CA PHE A 21 -8.92 3.02 6.52
C PHE A 21 -7.75 3.03 5.55
N TYR A 22 -7.76 2.07 4.63
CA TYR A 22 -6.71 1.99 3.63
C TYR A 22 -7.01 2.91 2.47
N PRO A 23 -5.96 3.47 1.82
CA PRO A 23 -6.18 4.37 0.69
C PRO A 23 -6.66 3.61 -0.54
N TYR A 24 -7.29 4.34 -1.46
CA TYR A 24 -7.76 3.75 -2.72
C TYR A 24 -6.59 3.37 -3.63
N ASP A 25 -5.50 4.10 -3.55
CA ASP A 25 -4.32 3.81 -4.34
C ASP A 25 -3.09 4.31 -3.63
N VAL A 26 -1.94 3.85 -4.11
CA VAL A 26 -0.66 4.33 -3.59
C VAL A 26 0.27 4.54 -4.76
N GLU A 27 1.19 5.50 -4.62
CA GLU A 27 2.20 5.74 -5.64
C GLU A 27 3.57 5.44 -5.06
N VAL A 28 4.27 4.51 -5.70
CA VAL A 28 5.62 4.11 -5.27
C VAL A 28 6.48 4.03 -6.52
N GLU A 29 7.61 4.73 -6.49
CA GLU A 29 8.59 4.74 -7.59
C GLU A 29 7.94 5.06 -8.93
N ASN A 30 7.12 6.10 -8.93
CA ASN A 30 6.46 6.61 -10.13
C ASN A 30 5.45 5.66 -10.74
N LYS A 31 4.98 4.68 -9.95
CA LYS A 31 3.94 3.78 -10.40
C LYS A 31 2.80 3.81 -9.40
N VAL A 32 1.58 3.91 -9.92
CA VAL A 32 0.38 3.93 -9.10
C VAL A 32 -0.20 2.53 -9.01
N TYR A 33 -0.48 2.10 -7.78
CA TYR A 33 -1.09 0.80 -7.52
C TYR A 33 -2.47 1.03 -6.95
N SER A 34 -3.47 0.39 -7.53
CA SER A 34 -4.84 0.51 -7.03
C SER A 34 -4.98 -0.30 -5.73
N TYR A 35 -6.11 -0.07 -5.04
CA TYR A 35 -6.39 -0.78 -3.79
C TYR A 35 -6.23 -2.30 -3.98
N GLN A 36 -6.87 -2.83 -5.00
CA GLN A 36 -6.83 -4.26 -5.24
C GLN A 36 -5.41 -4.73 -5.56
N GLU A 37 -4.69 -3.95 -6.34
CA GLU A 37 -3.34 -4.32 -6.74
C GLU A 37 -2.41 -4.39 -5.54
N TYR A 38 -2.41 -3.36 -4.70
CA TYR A 38 -1.46 -3.38 -3.60
C TYR A 38 -1.87 -4.38 -2.52
N MET A 39 -3.17 -4.63 -2.37
CA MET A 39 -3.60 -5.66 -1.43
C MET A 39 -3.07 -7.02 -1.85
N GLU A 40 -3.07 -7.31 -3.14
CA GLU A 40 -2.51 -8.56 -3.64
C GLU A 40 -1.01 -8.63 -3.43
N ILE A 41 -0.33 -7.52 -3.67
CA ILE A 41 1.12 -7.49 -3.49
C ILE A 41 1.48 -7.74 -2.03
N LEU A 42 0.73 -7.14 -1.11
CA LEU A 42 0.99 -7.30 0.32
C LEU A 42 0.56 -8.65 0.84
N GLY A 43 -0.32 -9.34 0.11
CA GLY A 43 -0.85 -10.60 0.57
C GLY A 43 -1.97 -10.43 1.59
N TYR A 44 -2.53 -9.24 1.70
CA TYR A 44 -3.65 -9.01 2.59
C TYR A 44 -4.90 -9.59 1.96
N LYS A 45 -5.74 -10.15 2.79
CA LYS A 45 -6.95 -10.73 2.29
C LYS A 45 -8.00 -9.67 2.01
N VAL A 46 -8.61 -9.76 0.87
CA VAL A 46 -9.60 -8.80 0.45
C VAL A 46 -10.98 -9.39 0.56
#